data_2c39bc41d48446653875d88229677df9
#
_entry.id   2c39bc41d48446653875d88229677df9
#
_cell.length_a   1.000
_cell.length_b   1.000
_cell.length_c   1.000
_cell.angle_alpha   90.00
_cell.angle_beta   90.00
_cell.angle_gamma   90.00
#
_symmetry.space_group_name_H-M   'P 1'
#
loop_
_entity.id
_entity.type
_entity.pdbx_description
1 polymer ?
#
loop_
_entity_poly.entity_id
_entity_poly.type
_entity_poly.pdbx_seq_one_letter_code
_entity_poly.pdbx_strand_id
1 'polypeptide(L)'
;LLQQAEGYEHYDDMQHGFDILDDVIKKAREYAEPGAIRFAEEHKDDKVLHVMATGANYNVAYTTTTCILMECQWIHSNPIHSGEFFHGPFEVVDKEVPFLVLVGVGREREMDERAVDFLKKYGKRITVLDGKEFGIDILGATVAEYLSPLVFTGVLSRYSHRLADARNHSVYVRRYMWHVPY
;
A
#
# COMPACT_ATOMS: atom_id res chain seq x y z
N LEU A 1 10.03 -7.49 24.54
CA LEU A 1 9.91 -8.92 24.86
C LEU A 1 11.05 -9.73 24.26
N LEU A 2 11.34 -9.67 22.94
CA LEU A 2 12.45 -10.39 22.32
C LEU A 2 13.79 -10.01 22.93
N GLN A 3 14.06 -8.72 23.12
CA GLN A 3 15.27 -8.25 23.77
C GLN A 3 15.43 -8.79 25.19
N GLN A 4 14.32 -8.90 25.93
CA GLN A 4 14.36 -9.41 27.32
C GLN A 4 14.52 -10.94 27.38
N ALA A 5 14.04 -11.67 26.38
CA ALA A 5 14.05 -13.11 26.37
C ALA A 5 15.32 -13.71 25.74
N GLU A 6 15.78 -13.15 24.64
CA GLU A 6 16.78 -13.78 23.76
C GLU A 6 17.94 -12.86 23.37
N GLY A 7 17.80 -11.54 23.60
CA GLY A 7 18.66 -10.52 23.02
C GLY A 7 18.43 -10.37 21.51
N TYR A 8 17.92 -9.25 21.08
CA TYR A 8 17.71 -8.98 19.65
C TYR A 8 18.86 -8.11 19.13
N GLU A 9 19.64 -8.63 18.20
CA GLU A 9 20.86 -7.95 17.72
C GLU A 9 20.61 -6.57 17.09
N HIS A 10 19.41 -6.34 16.52
CA HIS A 10 19.02 -5.06 15.92
C HIS A 10 18.09 -4.23 16.81
N TYR A 11 18.16 -4.42 18.13
CA TYR A 11 17.30 -3.71 19.08
C TYR A 11 17.48 -2.19 19.00
N ASP A 12 18.73 -1.74 18.98
CA ASP A 12 19.05 -0.31 18.94
C ASP A 12 18.64 0.32 17.61
N ASP A 13 18.80 -0.41 16.50
CA ASP A 13 18.30 0.01 15.19
C ASP A 13 16.77 0.15 15.18
N MET A 14 16.05 -0.79 15.79
CA MET A 14 14.60 -0.74 15.92
C MET A 14 14.15 0.43 16.80
N GLN A 15 14.82 0.68 17.93
CA GLN A 15 14.55 1.84 18.77
C GLN A 15 14.73 3.15 17.99
N HIS A 16 15.86 3.29 17.29
CA HIS A 16 16.09 4.46 16.44
C HIS A 16 15.02 4.61 15.35
N GLY A 17 14.66 3.52 14.69
CA GLY A 17 13.58 3.52 13.70
C GLY A 17 12.26 4.04 14.28
N PHE A 18 11.88 3.60 15.48
CA PHE A 18 10.69 4.11 16.17
C PHE A 18 10.80 5.58 16.56
N ASP A 19 11.97 6.04 17.00
CA ASP A 19 12.18 7.43 17.43
C ASP A 19 11.95 8.43 16.28
N ILE A 20 12.23 8.04 15.02
CA ILE A 20 12.08 8.90 13.85
C ILE A 20 10.82 8.58 13.02
N LEU A 21 10.07 7.52 13.35
CA LEU A 21 8.97 6.99 12.54
C LEU A 21 7.86 8.02 12.27
N ASP A 22 7.46 8.77 13.29
CA ASP A 22 6.39 9.76 13.16
C ASP A 22 6.77 10.87 12.17
N ASP A 23 8.02 11.32 12.21
CA ASP A 23 8.54 12.33 11.27
C ASP A 23 8.59 11.78 9.84
N VAL A 24 8.98 10.51 9.67
CA VAL A 24 8.98 9.84 8.35
C VAL A 24 7.55 9.74 7.83
N ILE A 25 6.60 9.26 8.63
CA ILE A 25 5.20 9.16 8.24
C ILE A 25 4.63 10.53 7.84
N LYS A 26 4.92 11.57 8.61
CA LYS A 26 4.46 12.92 8.31
C LYS A 26 4.99 13.41 6.96
N LYS A 27 6.30 13.31 6.73
CA LYS A 27 6.95 13.71 5.47
C LYS A 27 6.44 12.88 4.29
N ALA A 28 6.29 11.56 4.47
CA ALA A 28 5.75 10.66 3.45
C ALA A 28 4.32 11.05 3.05
N ARG A 29 3.47 11.41 4.01
CA ARG A 29 2.10 11.89 3.75
C ARG A 29 2.07 13.21 3.01
N GLU A 30 2.95 14.15 3.34
CA GLU A 30 3.08 15.43 2.64
C GLU A 30 3.56 15.21 1.21
N TYR A 31 4.57 14.37 1.01
CA TYR A 31 5.08 14.02 -0.32
C TYR A 31 4.03 13.30 -1.18
N ALA A 32 3.23 12.44 -0.57
CA ALA A 32 2.18 11.65 -1.24
C ALA A 32 1.01 12.49 -1.77
N GLU A 33 0.75 13.66 -1.20
CA GLU A 33 -0.47 14.44 -1.44
C GLU A 33 -0.75 14.75 -2.92
N PRO A 34 0.22 15.26 -3.72
CA PRO A 34 -0.03 15.52 -5.14
C PRO A 34 -0.32 14.23 -5.94
N GLY A 35 0.33 13.13 -5.59
CA GLY A 35 0.10 11.81 -6.18
C GLY A 35 -1.30 11.29 -5.85
N ALA A 36 -1.72 11.45 -4.61
CA ALA A 36 -3.03 11.03 -4.14
C ALA A 36 -4.17 11.78 -4.84
N ILE A 37 -4.01 13.08 -5.10
CA ILE A 37 -4.98 13.89 -5.85
C ILE A 37 -5.09 13.37 -7.30
N ARG A 38 -3.97 13.15 -8.00
CA ARG A 38 -3.99 12.62 -9.37
C ARG A 38 -4.63 11.22 -9.42
N PHE A 39 -4.22 10.33 -8.52
CA PHE A 39 -4.78 8.99 -8.40
C PHE A 39 -6.30 9.03 -8.22
N ALA A 40 -6.79 9.89 -7.34
CA ALA A 40 -8.21 10.04 -7.07
C ALA A 40 -9.00 10.44 -8.31
N GLU A 41 -8.51 11.42 -9.08
CA GLU A 41 -9.15 11.85 -10.33
C GLU A 41 -9.13 10.78 -11.41
N GLU A 42 -8.05 10.01 -11.51
CA GLU A 42 -7.89 8.92 -12.49
C GLU A 42 -8.75 7.70 -12.17
N HIS A 43 -9.04 7.46 -10.88
CA HIS A 43 -9.67 6.22 -10.41
C HIS A 43 -11.06 6.40 -9.80
N LYS A 44 -11.60 7.63 -9.73
CA LYS A 44 -12.89 7.91 -9.09
C LYS A 44 -14.09 7.13 -9.67
N ASP A 45 -14.05 6.80 -10.94
CA ASP A 45 -15.13 6.09 -11.64
C ASP A 45 -14.87 4.59 -11.78
N ASP A 46 -13.73 4.10 -11.32
CA ASP A 46 -13.36 2.69 -11.42
C ASP A 46 -14.25 1.81 -10.56
N LYS A 47 -14.55 0.64 -11.12
CA LYS A 47 -15.31 -0.43 -10.44
C LYS A 47 -14.42 -1.54 -9.92
N VAL A 48 -13.19 -1.61 -10.42
CA VAL A 48 -12.16 -2.59 -10.03
C VAL A 48 -10.85 -1.85 -9.83
N LEU A 49 -10.10 -2.22 -8.81
CA LEU A 49 -8.73 -1.74 -8.57
C LEU A 49 -7.97 -2.80 -7.80
N HIS A 50 -6.90 -3.32 -8.35
CA HIS A 50 -6.04 -4.28 -7.67
C HIS A 50 -4.93 -3.59 -6.89
N VAL A 51 -4.60 -4.09 -5.69
CA VAL A 51 -3.47 -3.60 -4.90
C VAL A 51 -2.46 -4.72 -4.72
N MET A 52 -1.20 -4.42 -4.99
CA MET A 52 -0.12 -5.41 -4.96
C MET A 52 1.00 -4.99 -4.01
N ALA A 53 1.55 -5.96 -3.30
CA ALA A 53 2.73 -5.81 -2.45
C ALA A 53 3.34 -7.18 -2.09
N THR A 54 4.52 -7.17 -1.48
CA THR A 54 5.15 -8.36 -0.87
C THR A 54 5.49 -8.15 0.60
N GLY A 55 5.95 -9.22 1.23
CA GLY A 55 6.47 -9.22 2.60
C GLY A 55 5.50 -8.62 3.59
N ALA A 56 6.02 -7.81 4.51
CA ALA A 56 5.21 -7.14 5.52
C ALA A 56 4.18 -6.17 4.91
N ASN A 57 4.47 -5.60 3.74
CA ASN A 57 3.58 -4.66 3.06
C ASN A 57 2.34 -5.32 2.45
N TYR A 58 2.32 -6.65 2.28
CA TYR A 58 1.13 -7.35 1.82
C TYR A 58 -0.07 -7.15 2.74
N ASN A 59 0.15 -7.02 4.05
CA ASN A 59 -0.92 -6.68 4.99
C ASN A 59 -1.56 -5.31 4.72
N VAL A 60 -0.75 -4.36 4.24
CA VAL A 60 -1.25 -3.03 3.85
C VAL A 60 -2.08 -3.12 2.58
N ALA A 61 -1.63 -3.91 1.58
CA ALA A 61 -2.42 -4.18 0.38
C ALA A 61 -3.75 -4.86 0.75
N TYR A 62 -3.72 -5.87 1.62
CA TYR A 62 -4.93 -6.55 2.11
C TYR A 62 -5.90 -5.58 2.81
N THR A 63 -5.41 -4.77 3.74
CA THR A 63 -6.25 -3.80 4.45
C THR A 63 -6.83 -2.76 3.49
N THR A 64 -6.02 -2.26 2.56
CA THR A 64 -6.47 -1.28 1.56
C THR A 64 -7.58 -1.85 0.67
N THR A 65 -7.42 -3.08 0.19
CA THR A 65 -8.45 -3.72 -0.65
C THR A 65 -9.71 -4.03 0.12
N THR A 66 -9.58 -4.70 1.27
CA THR A 66 -10.72 -5.22 2.03
C THR A 66 -11.45 -4.11 2.78
N CYS A 67 -10.72 -3.33 3.59
CA CYS A 67 -11.35 -2.37 4.50
C CYS A 67 -11.61 -1.01 3.85
N ILE A 68 -10.82 -0.62 2.84
CA ILE A 68 -10.98 0.70 2.21
C ILE A 68 -11.72 0.58 0.88
N LEU A 69 -11.18 -0.15 -0.08
CA LEU A 69 -11.77 -0.16 -1.42
C LEU A 69 -13.12 -0.89 -1.44
N MET A 70 -13.21 -2.08 -0.86
CA MET A 70 -14.48 -2.82 -0.84
C MET A 70 -15.45 -2.29 0.22
N GLU A 71 -15.01 -2.17 1.46
CA GLU A 71 -15.90 -1.79 2.58
C GLU A 71 -16.34 -0.33 2.52
N CYS A 72 -15.37 0.60 2.33
CA CYS A 72 -15.65 2.03 2.40
C CYS A 72 -16.00 2.65 1.05
N GLN A 73 -15.47 2.14 -0.07
CA GLN A 73 -15.64 2.74 -1.39
C GLN A 73 -16.46 1.92 -2.37
N TRP A 74 -16.81 0.68 -2.01
CA TRP A 74 -17.59 -0.25 -2.83
C TRP A 74 -16.98 -0.51 -4.21
N ILE A 75 -15.65 -0.49 -4.27
CA ILE A 75 -14.84 -0.84 -5.44
C ILE A 75 -14.43 -2.30 -5.30
N HIS A 76 -14.68 -3.13 -6.30
CA HIS A 76 -14.19 -4.50 -6.30
C HIS A 76 -12.67 -4.52 -6.27
N SER A 77 -12.10 -5.25 -5.35
CA SER A 77 -10.66 -5.26 -5.16
C SER A 77 -10.18 -6.59 -4.61
N ASN A 78 -8.93 -6.91 -4.87
CA ASN A 78 -8.26 -8.00 -4.20
C ASN A 78 -6.78 -7.66 -4.00
N PRO A 79 -6.19 -8.10 -2.89
CA PRO A 79 -4.76 -7.98 -2.67
C PRO A 79 -4.05 -9.05 -3.52
N ILE A 80 -2.98 -8.66 -4.20
CA ILE A 80 -2.13 -9.58 -4.95
C ILE A 80 -0.75 -9.57 -4.29
N HIS A 81 -0.26 -10.75 -3.89
CA HIS A 81 1.12 -10.89 -3.47
C HIS A 81 2.01 -10.89 -4.72
N SER A 82 3.02 -10.00 -4.79
CA SER A 82 3.85 -9.88 -6.00
C SER A 82 4.58 -11.18 -6.36
N GLY A 83 4.92 -12.01 -5.34
CA GLY A 83 5.48 -13.34 -5.56
C GLY A 83 4.52 -14.33 -6.23
N GLU A 84 3.19 -14.13 -6.06
CA GLU A 84 2.15 -14.95 -6.66
C GLU A 84 1.62 -14.38 -7.99
N PHE A 85 2.06 -13.17 -8.36
CA PHE A 85 1.54 -12.45 -9.53
C PHE A 85 1.59 -13.30 -10.81
N PHE A 86 2.69 -14.01 -11.03
CA PHE A 86 2.90 -14.84 -12.21
C PHE A 86 2.26 -16.25 -12.15
N HIS A 87 1.48 -16.56 -11.12
CA HIS A 87 0.72 -17.80 -10.96
C HIS A 87 -0.78 -17.64 -11.32
N GLY A 88 -1.13 -16.60 -12.07
CA GLY A 88 -2.50 -16.35 -12.53
C GLY A 88 -2.86 -14.88 -12.64
N PRO A 89 -2.64 -14.04 -11.60
CA PRO A 89 -3.04 -12.64 -11.65
C PRO A 89 -2.52 -11.83 -12.85
N PHE A 90 -1.37 -12.18 -13.41
CA PHE A 90 -0.81 -11.50 -14.58
C PHE A 90 -1.64 -11.67 -15.86
N GLU A 91 -2.48 -12.71 -15.92
CA GLU A 91 -3.35 -12.97 -17.08
C GLU A 91 -4.53 -11.98 -17.18
N VAL A 92 -4.87 -11.28 -16.11
CA VAL A 92 -5.92 -10.24 -16.13
C VAL A 92 -5.36 -8.84 -16.46
N VAL A 93 -4.05 -8.74 -16.72
CA VAL A 93 -3.41 -7.46 -17.07
C VAL A 93 -3.79 -7.06 -18.49
N ASP A 94 -4.38 -5.89 -18.62
CA ASP A 94 -4.63 -5.22 -19.88
C ASP A 94 -4.45 -3.70 -19.73
N LYS A 95 -4.94 -2.95 -20.72
CA LYS A 95 -4.80 -1.49 -20.71
C LYS A 95 -5.84 -0.78 -19.86
N GLU A 96 -6.89 -1.47 -19.41
CA GLU A 96 -8.03 -0.88 -18.71
C GLU A 96 -8.00 -1.20 -17.21
N VAL A 97 -7.47 -2.37 -16.81
CA VAL A 97 -7.43 -2.79 -15.42
C VAL A 97 -6.38 -2.00 -14.64
N PRO A 98 -6.79 -1.29 -13.57
CA PRO A 98 -5.87 -0.50 -12.76
C PRO A 98 -5.19 -1.33 -11.68
N PHE A 99 -3.90 -1.05 -11.48
CA PHE A 99 -3.07 -1.63 -10.42
C PHE A 99 -2.41 -0.53 -9.59
N LEU A 100 -2.46 -0.68 -8.28
CA LEU A 100 -1.70 0.08 -7.30
C LEU A 100 -0.65 -0.85 -6.69
N VAL A 101 0.63 -0.56 -6.86
CA VAL A 101 1.73 -1.41 -6.41
C VAL A 101 2.54 -0.70 -5.35
N LEU A 102 2.70 -1.35 -4.18
CA LEU A 102 3.59 -0.92 -3.12
C LEU A 102 4.94 -1.62 -3.32
N VAL A 103 5.97 -0.87 -3.63
CA VAL A 103 7.33 -1.40 -3.77
C VAL A 103 8.07 -1.24 -2.46
N GLY A 104 8.36 -2.35 -1.80
CA GLY A 104 9.05 -2.37 -0.52
C GLY A 104 10.51 -1.91 -0.59
N VAL A 105 11.16 -1.81 0.57
CA VAL A 105 12.60 -1.46 0.69
C VAL A 105 13.44 -2.64 1.17
N GLY A 106 12.80 -3.74 1.56
CA GLY A 106 13.45 -4.94 2.09
C GLY A 106 13.96 -5.89 0.99
N ARG A 107 14.36 -7.07 1.44
CA ARG A 107 14.88 -8.15 0.58
C ARG A 107 13.89 -8.67 -0.46
N GLU A 108 12.59 -8.45 -0.24
CA GLU A 108 11.50 -8.86 -1.14
C GLU A 108 11.27 -7.89 -2.30
N ARG A 109 11.93 -6.72 -2.30
CA ARG A 109 11.76 -5.66 -3.29
C ARG A 109 11.86 -6.11 -4.75
N GLU A 110 12.76 -7.05 -5.04
CA GLU A 110 12.94 -7.58 -6.41
C GLU A 110 11.68 -8.23 -6.97
N MET A 111 10.82 -8.81 -6.12
CA MET A 111 9.54 -9.38 -6.56
C MET A 111 8.55 -8.29 -6.97
N ASP A 112 8.50 -7.19 -6.21
CA ASP A 112 7.66 -6.04 -6.56
C ASP A 112 8.14 -5.38 -7.85
N GLU A 113 9.45 -5.15 -8.00
CA GLU A 113 10.05 -4.55 -9.20
C GLU A 113 9.78 -5.40 -10.45
N ARG A 114 9.93 -6.73 -10.36
CA ARG A 114 9.62 -7.65 -11.45
C ARG A 114 8.15 -7.56 -11.89
N ALA A 115 7.23 -7.45 -10.94
CA ALA A 115 5.80 -7.27 -11.23
C ALA A 115 5.53 -5.90 -11.87
N VAL A 116 6.16 -4.84 -11.37
CA VAL A 116 6.06 -3.49 -11.94
C VAL A 116 6.55 -3.44 -13.38
N ASP A 117 7.67 -4.09 -13.68
CA ASP A 117 8.24 -4.14 -15.04
C ASP A 117 7.27 -4.82 -16.03
N PHE A 118 6.62 -5.90 -15.61
CA PHE A 118 5.59 -6.56 -16.40
C PHE A 118 4.38 -5.64 -16.61
N LEU A 119 3.88 -5.04 -15.53
CA LEU A 119 2.73 -4.12 -15.58
C LEU A 119 2.99 -2.91 -16.47
N LYS A 120 4.18 -2.29 -16.40
CA LYS A 120 4.57 -1.17 -17.26
C LYS A 120 4.63 -1.56 -18.74
N LYS A 121 4.96 -2.82 -19.04
CA LYS A 121 5.06 -3.31 -20.43
C LYS A 121 3.71 -3.62 -21.05
N TYR A 122 2.79 -4.20 -20.29
CA TYR A 122 1.54 -4.76 -20.81
C TYR A 122 0.28 -4.02 -20.36
N GLY A 123 0.32 -3.36 -19.20
CA GLY A 123 -0.75 -2.52 -18.67
C GLY A 123 -0.60 -1.04 -19.07
N LYS A 124 -1.50 -0.21 -18.58
CA LYS A 124 -1.46 1.26 -18.72
C LYS A 124 -1.76 2.01 -17.44
N ARG A 125 -2.69 1.51 -16.65
CA ARG A 125 -3.26 2.19 -15.49
C ARG A 125 -2.54 1.71 -14.22
N ILE A 126 -1.27 2.09 -14.11
CA ILE A 126 -0.37 1.57 -13.08
C ILE A 126 0.09 2.73 -12.18
N THR A 127 -0.26 2.66 -10.92
CA THR A 127 0.26 3.54 -9.87
C THR A 127 1.30 2.78 -9.05
N VAL A 128 2.51 3.28 -8.99
CA VAL A 128 3.59 2.70 -8.18
C VAL A 128 3.87 3.63 -7.01
N LEU A 129 3.86 3.08 -5.81
CA LEU A 129 4.28 3.74 -4.59
C LEU A 129 5.59 3.09 -4.13
N ASP A 130 6.70 3.74 -4.42
CA ASP A 130 8.03 3.25 -4.05
C ASP A 130 8.39 3.71 -2.63
N GLY A 131 8.66 2.78 -1.74
CA GLY A 131 9.03 3.05 -0.36
C GLY A 131 10.26 3.96 -0.20
N LYS A 132 11.19 3.92 -1.17
CA LYS A 132 12.36 4.82 -1.16
C LYS A 132 11.96 6.29 -1.39
N GLU A 133 10.97 6.55 -2.23
CA GLU A 133 10.46 7.91 -2.46
C GLU A 133 9.79 8.48 -1.21
N PHE A 134 9.29 7.62 -0.33
CA PHE A 134 8.68 7.99 0.95
C PHE A 134 9.67 8.01 2.12
N GLY A 135 10.97 7.79 1.87
CA GLY A 135 12.01 7.81 2.88
C GLY A 135 11.94 6.64 3.87
N ILE A 136 11.35 5.51 3.49
CA ILE A 136 11.27 4.32 4.37
C ILE A 136 12.66 3.75 4.67
N ASP A 137 13.58 3.84 3.73
CA ASP A 137 14.95 3.35 3.85
C ASP A 137 15.77 4.05 4.94
N ILE A 138 15.40 5.30 5.32
CA ILE A 138 16.08 6.02 6.42
C ILE A 138 15.75 5.46 7.81
N LEU A 139 14.73 4.61 7.94
CA LEU A 139 14.37 3.97 9.21
C LEU A 139 15.43 2.98 9.70
N GLY A 140 16.40 2.64 8.86
CA GLY A 140 17.51 1.73 9.15
C GLY A 140 17.50 0.48 8.29
N ALA A 141 18.64 0.14 7.71
CA ALA A 141 18.76 -0.94 6.74
C ALA A 141 18.29 -2.32 7.25
N THR A 142 18.40 -2.56 8.55
CA THR A 142 18.06 -3.83 9.20
C THR A 142 16.59 -3.93 9.62
N VAL A 143 15.88 -2.80 9.75
CA VAL A 143 14.54 -2.74 10.34
C VAL A 143 13.50 -2.06 9.45
N ALA A 144 13.91 -1.33 8.43
CA ALA A 144 13.01 -0.59 7.55
C ALA A 144 11.92 -1.48 6.93
N GLU A 145 12.23 -2.73 6.55
CA GLU A 145 11.24 -3.66 5.99
C GLU A 145 10.10 -3.96 6.96
N TYR A 146 10.36 -3.98 8.27
CA TYR A 146 9.35 -4.26 9.29
C TYR A 146 8.53 -3.02 9.67
N LEU A 147 9.10 -1.82 9.54
CA LEU A 147 8.43 -0.54 9.82
C LEU A 147 7.71 0.03 8.58
N SER A 148 8.07 -0.44 7.40
CA SER A 148 7.50 -0.05 6.11
C SER A 148 5.96 -0.05 6.08
N PRO A 149 5.24 -1.04 6.63
CA PRO A 149 3.79 -1.04 6.64
C PRO A 149 3.16 0.17 7.32
N LEU A 150 3.80 0.71 8.36
CA LEU A 150 3.30 1.87 9.10
C LEU A 150 3.36 3.14 8.24
N VAL A 151 4.45 3.32 7.49
CA VAL A 151 4.60 4.45 6.56
C VAL A 151 3.62 4.33 5.40
N PHE A 152 3.54 3.16 4.74
CA PHE A 152 2.58 2.93 3.66
C PHE A 152 1.13 3.10 4.11
N THR A 153 0.77 2.70 5.34
CA THR A 153 -0.55 2.97 5.90
C THR A 153 -0.84 4.47 5.97
N GLY A 154 0.15 5.27 6.41
CA GLY A 154 0.06 6.72 6.41
C GLY A 154 -0.12 7.32 5.02
N VAL A 155 0.64 6.86 4.04
CA VAL A 155 0.55 7.26 2.62
C VAL A 155 -0.82 6.88 2.05
N LEU A 156 -1.24 5.63 2.18
CA LEU A 156 -2.51 5.15 1.63
C LEU A 156 -3.74 5.77 2.28
N SER A 157 -3.62 6.24 3.52
CA SER A 157 -4.66 7.09 4.13
C SER A 157 -4.92 8.36 3.30
N ARG A 158 -3.88 9.00 2.74
CA ARG A 158 -4.06 10.14 1.83
C ARG A 158 -4.77 9.74 0.54
N TYR A 159 -4.31 8.67 -0.10
CA TYR A 159 -4.92 8.14 -1.32
C TYR A 159 -6.41 7.81 -1.11
N SER A 160 -6.72 7.15 0.00
CA SER A 160 -8.10 6.77 0.35
C SER A 160 -9.02 7.97 0.56
N HIS A 161 -8.57 8.98 1.29
CA HIS A 161 -9.38 10.19 1.53
C HIS A 161 -9.57 11.00 0.24
N ARG A 162 -8.52 11.17 -0.57
CA ARG A 162 -8.66 11.87 -1.86
C ARG A 162 -9.58 11.14 -2.82
N LEU A 163 -9.50 9.79 -2.86
CA LEU A 163 -10.43 8.99 -3.64
C LEU A 163 -11.88 9.16 -3.16
N ALA A 164 -12.10 9.14 -1.85
CA ALA A 164 -13.41 9.36 -1.25
C ALA A 164 -13.97 10.77 -1.58
N ASP A 165 -13.13 11.79 -1.50
CA ASP A 165 -13.49 13.16 -1.87
C ASP A 165 -13.89 13.26 -3.35
N ALA A 166 -13.05 12.73 -4.27
CA ALA A 166 -13.31 12.76 -5.72
C ALA A 166 -14.57 11.98 -6.11
N ARG A 167 -14.89 10.91 -5.36
CA ARG A 167 -16.10 10.10 -5.56
C ARG A 167 -17.34 10.69 -4.89
N ASN A 168 -17.20 11.74 -4.10
CA ASN A 168 -18.25 12.23 -3.20
C ASN A 168 -18.87 11.09 -2.36
N HIS A 169 -17.99 10.18 -1.89
CA HIS A 169 -18.36 8.97 -1.14
C HIS A 169 -17.47 8.82 0.08
N SER A 170 -17.93 9.34 1.22
CA SER A 170 -17.17 9.37 2.47
C SER A 170 -16.72 7.98 2.90
N VAL A 171 -15.50 7.89 3.45
CA VAL A 171 -14.94 6.66 4.04
C VAL A 171 -15.75 6.11 5.22
N TYR A 172 -16.68 6.87 5.76
CA TYR A 172 -17.55 6.46 6.88
C TYR A 172 -18.88 5.85 6.44
N VAL A 173 -19.22 5.90 5.16
CA VAL A 173 -20.47 5.33 4.66
C VAL A 173 -20.35 3.81 4.57
N ARG A 174 -21.38 3.12 5.06
CA ARG A 174 -21.52 1.67 4.95
C ARG A 174 -22.86 1.33 4.34
N ARG A 175 -22.91 0.20 3.59
CA ARG A 175 -24.16 -0.28 3.00
C ARG A 175 -24.92 -1.20 3.96
N TYR A 176 -24.21 -2.10 4.59
CA TYR A 176 -24.78 -3.15 5.43
C TYR A 176 -24.24 -3.13 6.86
N MET A 177 -22.92 -2.88 7.03
CA MET A 177 -22.28 -2.86 8.33
C MET A 177 -22.99 -1.87 9.26
N TRP A 178 -23.39 -2.31 10.45
CA TRP A 178 -24.18 -1.58 11.45
C TRP A 178 -25.63 -1.24 11.05
N HIS A 179 -26.08 -1.65 9.86
CA HIS A 179 -27.45 -1.38 9.38
C HIS A 179 -28.31 -2.63 9.34
N VAL A 180 -27.72 -3.83 9.24
CA VAL A 180 -28.42 -5.10 9.21
C VAL A 180 -27.73 -6.12 10.12
N PRO A 181 -28.45 -7.13 10.63
CA PRO A 181 -27.82 -8.26 11.32
C PRO A 181 -26.97 -9.09 10.35
N TYR A 182 -25.80 -9.57 10.79
CA TYR A 182 -24.92 -10.47 10.04
C TYR A 182 -24.11 -11.38 10.96
#